data_88610169c8d40745e2562bc27117bf03
#
_entry.id   88610169c8d40745e2562bc27117bf03
#
_cell.length_a   1.000
_cell.length_b   1.000
_cell.length_c   1.000
_cell.angle_alpha   90.00
_cell.angle_beta   90.00
_cell.angle_gamma   90.00
#
_symmetry.space_group_name_H-M   'P 1'
#
loop_
_entity.id
_entity.type
_entity.pdbx_description
1 polymer ?
#
loop_
_entity_poly.entity_id
_entity_poly.type
_entity_poly.pdbx_seq_one_letter_code
_entity_poly.pdbx_strand_id
1 'polypeptide(L)'
;MGKQRTRSEHAARAREFDAFVAGAAGRLLHVATLLTAETRARNPYARALLAAALAHTYAVRDRGHDEDPYALTRDGFVLRFARTARRHRAGRGGALGLLTPRERLVLVLRLYEDVPEEQTAALLGLPEARVRAVYARAVARVRKGTAA
;
A
#
# COMPACT_ATOMS: atom_id res chain seq x y z
N MET A 1 -29.89 -28.17 -1.81
CA MET A 1 -28.44 -28.42 -1.95
C MET A 1 -27.64 -27.18 -2.34
N GLY A 2 -28.12 -26.28 -3.19
CA GLY A 2 -27.39 -25.10 -3.63
C GLY A 2 -27.04 -24.07 -2.52
N LYS A 3 -27.96 -23.78 -1.60
CA LYS A 3 -27.77 -22.81 -0.52
C LYS A 3 -26.73 -23.22 0.52
N GLN A 4 -26.59 -24.50 0.78
CA GLN A 4 -25.65 -25.04 1.79
C GLN A 4 -24.21 -25.06 1.23
N ARG A 5 -24.08 -25.37 -0.05
CA ARG A 5 -22.81 -25.33 -0.78
C ARG A 5 -22.26 -23.90 -0.84
N THR A 6 -23.12 -22.92 -1.16
CA THR A 6 -22.73 -21.49 -1.21
C THR A 6 -22.32 -20.96 0.15
N ARG A 7 -23.00 -21.34 1.24
CA ARG A 7 -22.62 -20.96 2.61
C ARG A 7 -21.27 -21.54 3.01
N SER A 8 -21.01 -22.81 2.65
CA SER A 8 -19.73 -23.46 2.92
C SER A 8 -18.58 -22.78 2.16
N GLU A 9 -18.82 -22.42 0.91
CA GLU A 9 -17.84 -21.69 0.09
C GLU A 9 -17.54 -20.30 0.65
N HIS A 10 -18.56 -19.55 1.09
CA HIS A 10 -18.38 -18.26 1.74
C HIS A 10 -17.60 -18.38 3.07
N ALA A 11 -17.92 -19.40 3.87
CA ALA A 11 -17.20 -19.63 5.12
C ALA A 11 -15.72 -19.97 4.87
N ALA A 12 -15.44 -20.76 3.84
CA ALA A 12 -14.06 -21.11 3.46
C ALA A 12 -13.28 -19.86 3.00
N ARG A 13 -13.88 -19.02 2.17
CA ARG A 13 -13.26 -17.76 1.72
C ARG A 13 -13.00 -16.78 2.86
N ALA A 14 -13.94 -16.68 3.80
CA ALA A 14 -13.76 -15.85 4.99
C ALA A 14 -12.57 -16.32 5.83
N ARG A 15 -12.42 -17.64 6.02
CA ARG A 15 -11.27 -18.20 6.75
C ARG A 15 -9.94 -17.96 6.03
N GLU A 16 -9.91 -18.11 4.72
CA GLU A 16 -8.73 -17.82 3.91
C GLU A 16 -8.34 -16.35 4.03
N PHE A 17 -9.31 -15.46 3.98
CA PHE A 17 -9.05 -14.02 4.11
C PHE A 17 -8.55 -13.68 5.50
N ASP A 18 -9.14 -14.23 6.55
CA ASP A 18 -8.68 -14.04 7.93
C ASP A 18 -7.24 -14.52 8.12
N ALA A 19 -6.87 -15.65 7.53
CA ALA A 19 -5.51 -16.16 7.55
C ALA A 19 -4.54 -15.23 6.81
N PHE A 20 -4.98 -14.69 5.66
CA PHE A 20 -4.20 -13.72 4.91
C PHE A 20 -3.95 -12.45 5.75
N VAL A 21 -4.98 -11.89 6.35
CA VAL A 21 -4.88 -10.70 7.19
C VAL A 21 -3.93 -10.95 8.37
N ALA A 22 -4.11 -12.09 9.05
CA ALA A 22 -3.24 -12.45 10.18
C ALA A 22 -1.75 -12.50 9.80
N GLY A 23 -1.44 -13.00 8.61
CA GLY A 23 -0.06 -13.12 8.14
C GLY A 23 0.54 -11.86 7.52
N ALA A 24 -0.28 -10.99 6.93
CA ALA A 24 0.19 -9.88 6.11
C ALA A 24 -0.08 -8.49 6.70
N ALA A 25 -0.99 -8.35 7.66
CA ALA A 25 -1.43 -7.04 8.15
C ALA A 25 -0.27 -6.21 8.72
N GLY A 26 0.65 -6.82 9.45
CA GLY A 26 1.80 -6.11 10.03
C GLY A 26 2.69 -5.47 8.98
N ARG A 27 3.02 -6.22 7.93
CA ARG A 27 3.84 -5.71 6.82
C ARG A 27 3.08 -4.63 6.03
N LEU A 28 1.82 -4.87 5.72
CA LEU A 28 1.00 -3.91 4.98
C LEU A 28 0.84 -2.60 5.76
N LEU A 29 0.62 -2.67 7.06
CA LEU A 29 0.54 -1.48 7.91
C LEU A 29 1.87 -0.72 7.93
N HIS A 30 2.99 -1.43 8.00
CA HIS A 30 4.29 -0.81 7.95
C HIS A 30 4.49 -0.04 6.63
N VAL A 31 4.17 -0.65 5.50
CA VAL A 31 4.24 -0.01 4.18
C VAL A 31 3.35 1.23 4.12
N ALA A 32 2.11 1.13 4.57
CA ALA A 32 1.19 2.27 4.60
C ALA A 32 1.71 3.39 5.51
N THR A 33 2.34 3.05 6.64
CA THR A 33 2.92 4.02 7.56
C THR A 33 4.11 4.76 6.93
N LEU A 34 4.92 4.07 6.14
CA LEU A 34 5.99 4.72 5.36
C LEU A 34 5.41 5.74 4.38
N LEU A 35 4.34 5.39 3.68
CA LEU A 35 3.68 6.29 2.73
C LEU A 35 3.13 7.56 3.39
N THR A 36 2.48 7.41 4.53
CA THR A 36 1.85 8.55 5.23
C THR A 36 2.87 9.40 5.98
N ALA A 37 4.09 8.91 6.15
CA ALA A 37 5.14 9.52 6.97
C ALA A 37 4.70 9.73 8.44
N GLU A 38 3.76 8.94 8.88
CA GLU A 38 3.38 8.86 10.29
C GLU A 38 4.39 8.02 11.07
N THR A 39 4.28 8.00 12.38
CA THR A 39 5.13 7.18 13.23
C THR A 39 4.47 5.82 13.49
N ARG A 40 5.26 4.86 13.90
CA ARG A 40 4.77 3.54 14.30
C ARG A 40 3.79 3.61 15.48
N ALA A 41 4.05 4.54 16.40
CA ALA A 41 3.22 4.76 17.58
C ALA A 41 1.91 5.50 17.28
N ARG A 42 1.88 6.28 16.20
CA ARG A 42 0.72 7.12 15.87
C ARG A 42 0.53 7.22 14.36
N ASN A 43 -0.31 6.34 13.83
CA ASN A 43 -0.53 6.20 12.39
C ASN A 43 -2.01 6.00 12.00
N PRO A 44 -2.91 6.92 12.42
CA PRO A 44 -4.35 6.75 12.12
C PRO A 44 -4.67 6.77 10.63
N TYR A 45 -3.96 7.59 9.84
CA TYR A 45 -4.18 7.67 8.40
C TYR A 45 -3.76 6.36 7.71
N ALA A 46 -2.59 5.82 8.05
CA ALA A 46 -2.13 4.53 7.51
C ALA A 46 -3.13 3.41 7.83
N ARG A 47 -3.65 3.37 9.05
CA ARG A 47 -4.65 2.38 9.47
C ARG A 47 -5.95 2.51 8.68
N ALA A 48 -6.40 3.74 8.44
CA ALA A 48 -7.60 3.99 7.64
C ALA A 48 -7.42 3.55 6.18
N LEU A 49 -6.26 3.84 5.60
CA LEU A 49 -5.92 3.40 4.24
C LEU A 49 -5.92 1.87 4.15
N LEU A 50 -5.29 1.21 5.09
CA LEU A 50 -5.21 -0.25 5.11
C LEU A 50 -6.59 -0.88 5.28
N ALA A 51 -7.40 -0.37 6.22
CA ALA A 51 -8.73 -0.90 6.47
C ALA A 51 -9.61 -0.81 5.22
N ALA A 52 -9.60 0.33 4.53
CA ALA A 52 -10.37 0.52 3.30
C ALA A 52 -9.88 -0.40 2.18
N ALA A 53 -8.56 -0.58 2.04
CA ALA A 53 -8.00 -1.46 1.03
C ALA A 53 -8.32 -2.93 1.32
N LEU A 54 -8.25 -3.36 2.58
CA LEU A 54 -8.62 -4.72 2.98
C LEU A 54 -10.09 -5.01 2.71
N ALA A 55 -10.98 -4.06 2.99
CA ALA A 55 -12.40 -4.22 2.70
C ALA A 55 -12.65 -4.42 1.20
N HIS A 56 -11.96 -3.65 0.36
CA HIS A 56 -12.04 -3.79 -1.10
C HIS A 56 -11.51 -5.16 -1.56
N THR A 57 -10.36 -5.58 -1.04
CA THR A 57 -9.76 -6.88 -1.36
C THR A 57 -10.70 -8.03 -1.00
N TYR A 58 -11.33 -7.96 0.18
CA TYR A 58 -12.30 -8.94 0.60
C TYR A 58 -13.47 -9.02 -0.38
N ALA A 59 -14.04 -7.88 -0.78
CA ALA A 59 -15.16 -7.83 -1.69
C ALA A 59 -14.82 -8.41 -3.07
N VAL A 60 -13.63 -8.12 -3.59
CA VAL A 60 -13.15 -8.64 -4.88
C VAL A 60 -12.97 -10.15 -4.81
N ARG A 61 -12.36 -10.66 -3.77
CA ARG A 61 -12.14 -12.11 -3.60
C ARG A 61 -13.44 -12.88 -3.36
N ASP A 62 -14.38 -12.29 -2.64
CA ASP A 62 -15.69 -12.89 -2.41
C ASP A 62 -16.48 -13.09 -3.72
N ARG A 63 -16.20 -12.26 -4.73
CA ARG A 63 -16.77 -12.41 -6.09
C ARG A 63 -16.06 -13.44 -6.96
N GLY A 64 -15.04 -14.14 -6.43
CA GLY A 64 -14.33 -15.20 -7.12
C GLY A 64 -13.13 -14.79 -7.97
N HIS A 65 -12.63 -13.57 -7.81
CA HIS A 65 -11.40 -13.12 -8.46
C HIS A 65 -10.18 -13.61 -7.69
N ASP A 66 -9.27 -14.31 -8.37
CA ASP A 66 -8.10 -14.97 -7.79
C ASP A 66 -6.82 -14.13 -7.88
N GLU A 67 -6.93 -12.82 -7.80
CA GLU A 67 -5.77 -11.95 -7.75
C GLU A 67 -5.03 -12.11 -6.41
N ASP A 68 -3.70 -11.89 -6.44
CA ASP A 68 -2.89 -11.91 -5.22
C ASP A 68 -3.45 -10.90 -4.21
N PRO A 69 -3.92 -11.34 -3.04
CA PRO A 69 -4.54 -10.43 -2.06
C PRO A 69 -3.56 -9.40 -1.49
N TYR A 70 -2.28 -9.74 -1.37
CA TYR A 70 -1.27 -8.79 -0.89
C TYR A 70 -1.09 -7.64 -1.88
N ALA A 71 -0.83 -7.96 -3.14
CA ALA A 71 -0.64 -6.96 -4.20
C ALA A 71 -1.91 -6.11 -4.39
N LEU A 72 -3.08 -6.73 -4.37
CA LEU A 72 -4.35 -6.04 -4.51
C LEU A 72 -4.58 -5.03 -3.37
N THR A 73 -4.30 -5.43 -2.13
CA THR A 73 -4.44 -4.56 -0.96
C THR A 73 -3.42 -3.42 -1.00
N ARG A 74 -2.16 -3.73 -1.27
CA ARG A 74 -1.09 -2.73 -1.39
C ARG A 74 -1.42 -1.71 -2.46
N ASP A 75 -1.74 -2.14 -3.66
CA ASP A 75 -2.07 -1.25 -4.77
C ASP A 75 -3.32 -0.42 -4.46
N GLY A 76 -4.28 -1.00 -3.76
CA GLY A 76 -5.48 -0.30 -3.30
C GLY A 76 -5.17 0.88 -2.39
N PHE A 77 -4.36 0.70 -1.34
CA PHE A 77 -4.05 1.81 -0.46
C PHE A 77 -3.04 2.79 -1.07
N VAL A 78 -2.17 2.33 -1.97
CA VAL A 78 -1.28 3.21 -2.73
C VAL A 78 -2.09 4.21 -3.56
N LEU A 79 -3.09 3.74 -4.29
CA LEU A 79 -3.95 4.59 -5.10
C LEU A 79 -4.81 5.53 -4.25
N ARG A 80 -5.32 5.07 -3.12
CA ARG A 80 -6.06 5.91 -2.17
C ARG A 80 -5.17 7.01 -1.60
N PHE A 81 -3.95 6.67 -1.21
CA PHE A 81 -2.98 7.64 -0.74
C PHE A 81 -2.67 8.68 -1.82
N ALA A 82 -2.43 8.26 -3.06
CA ALA A 82 -2.16 9.17 -4.17
C ALA A 82 -3.28 10.21 -4.37
N ARG A 83 -4.54 9.81 -4.14
CA ARG A 83 -5.70 10.70 -4.29
C ARG A 83 -5.93 11.62 -3.09
N THR A 84 -5.54 11.18 -1.89
CA THR A 84 -5.90 11.87 -0.64
C THR A 84 -4.72 12.55 0.05
N ALA A 85 -3.51 12.38 -0.45
CA ALA A 85 -2.28 12.88 0.19
C ALA A 85 -2.29 14.39 0.44
N ARG A 86 -2.91 15.17 -0.45
CA ARG A 86 -2.99 16.63 -0.29
C ARG A 86 -3.90 17.07 0.86
N ARG A 87 -4.88 16.23 1.23
CA ARG A 87 -5.83 16.52 2.32
C ARG A 87 -5.24 16.19 3.68
N HIS A 88 -4.27 15.28 3.74
CA HIS A 88 -3.65 14.80 4.96
C HIS A 88 -2.18 15.21 4.99
N ARG A 89 -1.93 16.46 5.35
CA ARG A 89 -0.56 16.99 5.51
C ARG A 89 0.09 16.53 6.82
N ALA A 90 -0.53 15.62 7.54
CA ALA A 90 -0.01 15.06 8.78
C ALA A 90 1.04 14.01 8.46
N GLY A 91 2.20 14.08 9.01
CA GLY A 91 3.23 13.07 8.84
C GLY A 91 4.54 13.67 8.38
N ARG A 92 5.13 14.44 9.29
CA ARG A 92 6.52 14.88 9.13
C ARG A 92 7.45 14.16 10.10
N GLY A 93 6.89 13.32 10.97
CA GLY A 93 7.65 12.65 12.02
C GLY A 93 8.12 11.24 11.67
N GLY A 94 7.68 10.67 10.55
CA GLY A 94 8.06 9.33 10.12
C GLY A 94 9.37 9.29 9.35
N ALA A 95 9.83 8.08 9.07
CA ALA A 95 11.12 7.81 8.42
C ALA A 95 11.25 8.51 7.04
N LEU A 96 10.16 8.66 6.31
CA LEU A 96 10.15 9.28 5.00
C LEU A 96 9.55 10.69 5.00
N GLY A 97 9.54 11.35 6.16
CA GLY A 97 8.93 12.68 6.33
C GLY A 97 9.58 13.78 5.49
N LEU A 98 10.84 13.61 5.08
CA LEU A 98 11.57 14.56 4.24
C LEU A 98 11.16 14.49 2.77
N LEU A 99 10.47 13.42 2.37
CA LEU A 99 10.08 13.20 0.97
C LEU A 99 8.70 13.78 0.68
N THR A 100 8.51 14.22 -0.57
CA THR A 100 7.17 14.57 -1.05
C THR A 100 6.31 13.30 -1.15
N PRO A 101 4.96 13.43 -1.17
CA PRO A 101 4.10 12.27 -1.36
C PRO A 101 4.44 11.42 -2.59
N ARG A 102 4.74 12.06 -3.71
CA ARG A 102 5.13 11.33 -4.94
C ARG A 102 6.45 10.59 -4.76
N GLU A 103 7.42 11.21 -4.12
CA GLU A 103 8.70 10.57 -3.82
C GLU A 103 8.51 9.36 -2.89
N ARG A 104 7.64 9.47 -1.89
CA ARG A 104 7.31 8.34 -1.01
C ARG A 104 6.65 7.19 -1.76
N LEU A 105 5.69 7.49 -2.64
CA LEU A 105 5.02 6.48 -3.47
C LEU A 105 6.03 5.67 -4.30
N VAL A 106 6.89 6.37 -5.03
CA VAL A 106 7.87 5.72 -5.90
C VAL A 106 8.90 4.96 -5.08
N LEU A 107 9.44 5.56 -4.02
CA LEU A 107 10.45 4.91 -3.18
C LEU A 107 9.92 3.64 -2.53
N VAL A 108 8.71 3.70 -1.96
CA VAL A 108 8.09 2.56 -1.29
C VAL A 108 7.84 1.42 -2.28
N LEU A 109 7.27 1.71 -3.44
CA LEU A 109 7.00 0.68 -4.44
C LEU A 109 8.27 0.06 -4.99
N ARG A 110 9.27 0.87 -5.33
CA ARG A 110 10.50 0.42 -5.96
C ARG A 110 11.46 -0.25 -4.99
N LEU A 111 11.66 0.34 -3.82
CA LEU A 111 12.69 -0.11 -2.87
C LEU A 111 12.17 -1.08 -1.83
N TYR A 112 11.07 -0.74 -1.17
CA TYR A 112 10.53 -1.55 -0.08
C TYR A 112 9.70 -2.74 -0.58
N GLU A 113 8.95 -2.55 -1.66
CA GLU A 113 8.05 -3.57 -2.20
C GLU A 113 8.60 -4.25 -3.46
N ASP A 114 9.72 -3.81 -3.96
CA ASP A 114 10.41 -4.40 -5.12
C ASP A 114 9.50 -4.54 -6.35
N VAL A 115 8.62 -3.55 -6.55
CA VAL A 115 7.74 -3.50 -7.72
C VAL A 115 8.55 -2.98 -8.91
N PRO A 116 8.57 -3.68 -10.05
CA PRO A 116 9.31 -3.23 -11.24
C PRO A 116 8.92 -1.82 -11.68
N GLU A 117 9.87 -1.10 -12.30
CA GLU A 117 9.68 0.28 -12.75
C GLU A 117 8.45 0.44 -13.66
N GLU A 118 8.29 -0.45 -14.62
CA GLU A 118 7.17 -0.44 -15.57
C GLU A 118 5.82 -0.65 -14.86
N GLN A 119 5.76 -1.53 -13.87
CA GLN A 119 4.55 -1.76 -13.09
C GLN A 119 4.24 -0.57 -12.18
N THR A 120 5.26 0.02 -11.57
CA THR A 120 5.12 1.25 -10.77
C THR A 120 4.57 2.39 -11.64
N ALA A 121 5.13 2.56 -12.83
CA ALA A 121 4.68 3.57 -13.79
C ALA A 121 3.21 3.35 -14.17
N ALA A 122 2.84 2.12 -14.50
CA ALA A 122 1.46 1.77 -14.85
C ALA A 122 0.49 2.04 -13.69
N LEU A 123 0.86 1.65 -12.47
CA LEU A 123 0.04 1.84 -11.28
C LEU A 123 -0.20 3.33 -10.98
N LEU A 124 0.85 4.14 -11.08
CA LEU A 124 0.77 5.56 -10.75
C LEU A 124 0.35 6.45 -11.92
N GLY A 125 0.19 5.87 -13.12
CA GLY A 125 -0.16 6.64 -14.32
C GLY A 125 0.94 7.61 -14.74
N LEU A 126 2.21 7.24 -14.56
CA LEU A 126 3.37 8.06 -14.91
C LEU A 126 4.20 7.40 -16.01
N PRO A 127 4.91 8.18 -16.83
CA PRO A 127 5.92 7.61 -17.73
C PRO A 127 7.05 6.94 -16.93
N GLU A 128 7.63 5.87 -17.46
CA GLU A 128 8.74 5.16 -16.81
C GLU A 128 9.94 6.08 -16.50
N ALA A 129 10.28 6.96 -17.46
CA ALA A 129 11.37 7.93 -17.26
C ALA A 129 11.11 8.84 -16.06
N ARG A 130 9.85 9.21 -15.81
CA ARG A 130 9.45 10.02 -14.66
C ARG A 130 9.61 9.25 -13.36
N VAL A 131 9.21 7.98 -13.35
CA VAL A 131 9.39 7.10 -12.17
C VAL A 131 10.88 7.00 -11.84
N ARG A 132 11.72 6.79 -12.84
CA ARG A 132 13.18 6.71 -12.67
C ARG A 132 13.75 7.99 -12.08
N ALA A 133 13.35 9.15 -12.59
CA ALA A 133 13.82 10.45 -12.11
C ALA A 133 13.36 10.73 -10.67
N VAL A 134 12.11 10.44 -10.36
CA VAL A 134 11.56 10.59 -8.99
C VAL A 134 12.26 9.67 -8.01
N TYR A 135 12.50 8.42 -8.42
CA TYR A 135 13.23 7.44 -7.59
C TYR A 135 14.65 7.93 -7.25
N ALA A 136 15.40 8.37 -8.25
CA ALA A 136 16.75 8.86 -8.05
C ALA A 136 16.80 10.06 -7.09
N ARG A 137 15.86 10.97 -7.23
CA ARG A 137 15.72 12.15 -6.35
C ARG A 137 15.35 11.75 -4.92
N ALA A 138 14.43 10.80 -4.76
CA ALA A 138 14.03 10.30 -3.46
C ALA A 138 15.19 9.64 -2.72
N VAL A 139 15.93 8.77 -3.40
CA VAL A 139 17.12 8.11 -2.86
C VAL A 139 18.17 9.13 -2.42
N ALA A 140 18.43 10.14 -3.26
CA ALA A 140 19.40 11.20 -2.94
C ALA A 140 18.99 11.97 -1.67
N ARG A 141 17.72 12.28 -1.52
CA ARG A 141 17.21 12.99 -0.32
C ARG A 141 17.34 12.16 0.94
N VAL A 142 17.02 10.87 0.86
CA VAL A 142 17.15 9.96 2.01
C VAL A 142 18.63 9.86 2.44
N ARG A 143 19.54 9.71 1.47
CA ARG A 143 20.98 9.66 1.75
C ARG A 143 21.50 10.92 2.42
N LYS A 144 21.06 12.08 1.97
CA LYS A 144 21.44 13.37 2.61
C LYS A 144 20.90 13.49 4.03
N GLY A 145 19.65 13.04 4.25
CA GLY A 145 19.04 13.06 5.57
C GLY A 145 19.74 12.16 6.59
N THR A 146 20.31 11.04 6.14
CA THR A 146 21.04 10.11 7.01
C THR A 146 22.49 10.56 7.26
N ALA A 147 23.05 11.41 6.39
CA ALA A 147 24.42 11.92 6.53
C ALA A 147 24.50 13.15 7.46
N ALA A 148 23.36 13.74 7.78
CA ALA A 148 23.27 14.87 8.71
C ALA A 148 22.94 14.41 10.10
#